data_e36e78b5e0c6536450b9dd6939b84f63
#
_entry.id   e36e78b5e0c6536450b9dd6939b84f63
#
_cell.length_a   1.000
_cell.length_b   1.000
_cell.length_c   1.000
_cell.angle_alpha   90.00
_cell.angle_beta   90.00
_cell.angle_gamma   90.00
#
_symmetry.space_group_name_H-M   'P 1'
#
loop_
_entity.id
_entity.type
_entity.pdbx_description
1 polymer ?
#
loop_
_entity_poly.entity_id
_entity_poly.type
_entity_poly.pdbx_seq_one_letter_code
_entity_poly.pdbx_strand_id
1 'polypeptide(L)'
;MEFLHRVILLGGFDKRLRENVEYLDELKSLADRNGVAGQVNFVTSCSTAERNSLLSECLCVLYTPTDEHFGIVPLEAMAAHKPVIACNSGGPVETIKNGETGFLCDPSPKDFALAMAKFIQDPEMAKRMGERARQHVNESFSTTTFGQRLNQFLLDVARTKQD
;
A
#
# COMPACT_ATOMS: atom_id res chain seq x y z
N MET A 1 27.63 -5.17 -9.16
CA MET A 1 26.48 -6.11 -9.00
C MET A 1 25.24 -5.26 -9.25
N GLU A 2 24.63 -5.35 -10.45
CA GLU A 2 23.38 -4.65 -10.73
C GLU A 2 22.30 -5.26 -9.87
N PHE A 3 21.77 -4.51 -8.92
CA PHE A 3 20.58 -4.90 -8.19
C PHE A 3 19.40 -4.81 -9.16
N LEU A 4 18.99 -5.94 -9.70
CA LEU A 4 17.83 -6.03 -10.56
C LEU A 4 16.58 -5.83 -9.68
N HIS A 5 16.08 -4.60 -9.63
CA HIS A 5 14.83 -4.31 -8.92
C HIS A 5 13.68 -4.99 -9.66
N ARG A 6 12.82 -5.68 -8.90
CA ARG A 6 11.66 -6.38 -9.44
C ARG A 6 10.38 -5.76 -8.91
N VAL A 7 9.37 -5.70 -9.75
CA VAL A 7 8.02 -5.31 -9.39
C VAL A 7 7.15 -6.58 -9.35
N ILE A 8 6.42 -6.75 -8.26
CA ILE A 8 5.43 -7.81 -8.13
C ILE A 8 4.05 -7.17 -8.21
N LEU A 9 3.30 -7.49 -9.24
CA LEU A 9 1.90 -7.11 -9.39
C LEU A 9 1.04 -8.21 -8.78
N LEU A 10 0.42 -7.88 -7.64
CA LEU A 10 -0.42 -8.80 -6.88
C LEU A 10 -1.87 -8.36 -6.95
N GLY A 11 -2.76 -9.23 -7.37
CA GLY A 11 -4.19 -8.94 -7.45
C GLY A 11 -5.06 -10.19 -7.32
N GLY A 12 -6.33 -9.99 -6.92
CA GLY A 12 -7.36 -11.01 -7.05
C GLY A 12 -7.62 -11.29 -8.53
N PHE A 13 -7.82 -12.57 -8.88
CA PHE A 13 -8.04 -12.99 -10.26
C PHE A 13 -9.06 -14.13 -10.32
N ASP A 14 -10.08 -13.94 -11.12
CA ASP A 14 -11.03 -15.01 -11.48
C ASP A 14 -11.02 -15.20 -13.00
N LYS A 15 -10.53 -16.37 -13.45
CA LYS A 15 -10.45 -16.70 -14.87
C LYS A 15 -11.81 -16.77 -15.58
N ARG A 16 -12.92 -16.81 -14.82
CA ARG A 16 -14.27 -16.79 -15.38
C ARG A 16 -14.72 -15.38 -15.74
N LEU A 17 -14.08 -14.37 -15.19
CA LEU A 17 -14.34 -12.97 -15.50
C LEU A 17 -13.45 -12.55 -16.66
N ARG A 18 -14.07 -12.29 -17.80
CA ARG A 18 -13.39 -11.88 -19.03
C ARG A 18 -12.51 -10.64 -18.81
N GLU A 19 -13.01 -9.68 -18.04
CA GLU A 19 -12.29 -8.45 -17.69
C GLU A 19 -10.96 -8.74 -17.00
N ASN A 20 -10.90 -9.70 -16.06
CA ASN A 20 -9.68 -10.06 -15.35
C ASN A 20 -8.63 -10.65 -16.30
N VAL A 21 -9.08 -11.47 -17.27
CA VAL A 21 -8.19 -12.10 -18.26
C VAL A 21 -7.64 -11.03 -19.20
N GLU A 22 -8.52 -10.21 -19.79
CA GLU A 22 -8.14 -9.15 -20.74
C GLU A 22 -7.20 -8.13 -20.10
N TYR A 23 -7.47 -7.71 -18.86
CA TYR A 23 -6.63 -6.75 -18.16
C TYR A 23 -5.25 -7.32 -17.81
N LEU A 24 -5.17 -8.59 -17.38
CA LEU A 24 -3.89 -9.25 -17.17
C LEU A 24 -3.05 -9.32 -18.43
N ASP A 25 -3.67 -9.65 -19.57
CA ASP A 25 -2.98 -9.71 -20.87
C ASP A 25 -2.54 -8.32 -21.35
N GLU A 26 -3.33 -7.29 -21.07
CA GLU A 26 -2.95 -5.89 -21.33
C GLU A 26 -1.71 -5.49 -20.52
N LEU A 27 -1.68 -5.80 -19.21
CA LEU A 27 -0.55 -5.49 -18.33
C LEU A 27 0.72 -6.22 -18.77
N LYS A 28 0.64 -7.49 -19.16
CA LYS A 28 1.77 -8.26 -19.69
C LYS A 28 2.28 -7.64 -20.99
N SER A 29 1.37 -7.32 -21.91
CA SER A 29 1.72 -6.65 -23.16
C SER A 29 2.36 -5.29 -22.95
N LEU A 30 1.92 -4.56 -21.91
CA LEU A 30 2.53 -3.28 -21.54
C LEU A 30 3.97 -3.48 -21.03
N ALA A 31 4.21 -4.49 -20.19
CA ALA A 31 5.55 -4.82 -19.72
C ALA A 31 6.49 -5.22 -20.86
N ASP A 32 6.00 -6.01 -21.83
CA ASP A 32 6.75 -6.40 -23.03
C ASP A 32 7.10 -5.19 -23.89
N ARG A 33 6.12 -4.33 -24.20
CA ARG A 33 6.33 -3.12 -25.01
C ARG A 33 7.34 -2.14 -24.39
N ASN A 34 7.43 -2.12 -23.06
CA ASN A 34 8.40 -1.29 -22.35
C ASN A 34 9.74 -1.98 -22.06
N GLY A 35 9.92 -3.23 -22.50
CA GLY A 35 11.17 -3.99 -22.34
C GLY A 35 11.47 -4.38 -20.90
N VAL A 36 10.46 -4.43 -20.03
CA VAL A 36 10.60 -4.71 -18.59
C VAL A 36 9.95 -6.03 -18.15
N ALA A 37 9.48 -6.85 -19.08
CA ALA A 37 8.79 -8.10 -18.79
C ALA A 37 9.59 -9.04 -17.86
N GLY A 38 10.91 -9.10 -17.99
CA GLY A 38 11.78 -9.88 -17.11
C GLY A 38 11.93 -9.33 -15.68
N GLN A 39 11.43 -8.12 -15.42
CA GLN A 39 11.49 -7.44 -14.12
C GLN A 39 10.12 -7.36 -13.44
N VAL A 40 9.04 -7.77 -14.12
CA VAL A 40 7.68 -7.74 -13.60
C VAL A 40 7.18 -9.18 -13.39
N ASN A 41 6.76 -9.47 -12.17
CA ASN A 41 6.15 -10.75 -11.83
C ASN A 41 4.67 -10.55 -11.52
N PHE A 42 3.82 -11.32 -12.20
CA PHE A 42 2.36 -11.29 -12.02
C PHE A 42 1.93 -12.44 -11.10
N VAL A 43 1.42 -12.10 -9.92
CA VAL A 43 0.89 -13.05 -8.94
C VAL A 43 -0.62 -12.89 -8.87
N THR A 44 -1.33 -13.84 -9.45
CA THR A 44 -2.79 -13.86 -9.49
C THR A 44 -3.32 -14.74 -8.37
N SER A 45 -3.98 -14.13 -7.39
CA SER A 45 -4.62 -14.82 -6.26
C SER A 45 -3.60 -15.58 -5.38
N CYS A 46 -3.01 -14.92 -4.43
CA CYS A 46 -2.13 -15.55 -3.44
C CYS A 46 -2.87 -15.86 -2.12
N SER A 47 -2.35 -16.81 -1.37
CA SER A 47 -2.74 -17.06 0.01
C SER A 47 -2.26 -15.93 0.93
N THR A 48 -2.86 -15.83 2.13
CA THR A 48 -2.40 -14.89 3.16
C THR A 48 -0.93 -15.10 3.54
N ALA A 49 -0.47 -16.36 3.57
CA ALA A 49 0.92 -16.67 3.89
C ALA A 49 1.88 -16.15 2.81
N GLU A 50 1.57 -16.38 1.54
CA GLU A 50 2.35 -15.87 0.40
C GLU A 50 2.37 -14.34 0.38
N ARG A 51 1.21 -13.70 0.59
CA ARG A 51 1.13 -12.23 0.68
C ARG A 51 2.02 -11.69 1.79
N ASN A 52 1.99 -12.29 2.98
CA ASN A 52 2.80 -11.87 4.11
C ASN A 52 4.31 -12.07 3.84
N SER A 53 4.70 -13.14 3.15
CA SER A 53 6.07 -13.34 2.70
C SER A 53 6.51 -12.23 1.75
N LEU A 54 5.72 -11.94 0.71
CA LEU A 54 5.99 -10.86 -0.23
C LEU A 54 6.09 -9.49 0.47
N LEU A 55 5.19 -9.20 1.41
CA LEU A 55 5.26 -7.99 2.21
C LEU A 55 6.53 -7.94 3.07
N SER A 56 6.98 -9.06 3.63
CA SER A 56 8.21 -9.07 4.46
C SER A 56 9.46 -8.76 3.64
N GLU A 57 9.50 -9.15 2.38
CA GLU A 57 10.66 -9.06 1.49
C GLU A 57 10.71 -7.75 0.67
N CYS A 58 9.56 -7.10 0.42
CA CYS A 58 9.53 -5.91 -0.43
C CYS A 58 10.18 -4.69 0.24
N LEU A 59 10.68 -3.78 -0.59
CA LEU A 59 11.23 -2.50 -0.18
C LEU A 59 10.12 -1.51 0.20
N CYS A 60 9.08 -1.46 -0.61
CA CYS A 60 7.89 -0.62 -0.42
C CYS A 60 6.69 -1.27 -1.12
N VAL A 61 5.49 -0.78 -0.81
CA VAL A 61 4.26 -1.16 -1.50
C VAL A 61 3.77 -0.01 -2.37
N LEU A 62 3.40 -0.32 -3.60
CA LEU A 62 2.77 0.63 -4.52
C LEU A 62 1.26 0.42 -4.48
N TYR A 63 0.51 1.49 -4.26
CA TYR A 63 -0.95 1.48 -4.23
C TYR A 63 -1.48 2.51 -5.22
N THR A 64 -1.85 2.03 -6.40
CA THR A 64 -2.16 2.88 -7.56
C THR A 64 -3.63 3.26 -7.75
N PRO A 65 -4.64 2.70 -7.06
CA PRO A 65 -6.01 3.13 -7.22
C PRO A 65 -6.18 4.63 -6.93
N THR A 66 -6.94 5.30 -7.79
CA THR A 66 -7.44 6.66 -7.57
C THR A 66 -8.83 6.57 -6.95
N ASP A 67 -9.17 7.53 -6.11
CA ASP A 67 -10.53 7.68 -5.52
C ASP A 67 -11.01 6.45 -4.73
N GLU A 68 -10.07 5.66 -4.18
CA GLU A 68 -10.38 4.58 -3.26
C GLU A 68 -10.99 5.13 -1.97
N HIS A 69 -12.12 4.59 -1.52
CA HIS A 69 -12.84 5.11 -0.36
C HIS A 69 -12.01 5.08 0.93
N PHE A 70 -11.35 3.95 1.23
CA PHE A 70 -10.50 3.84 2.42
C PHE A 70 -9.16 3.17 2.10
N GLY A 71 -9.17 2.01 1.46
CA GLY A 71 -7.98 1.24 1.08
C GLY A 71 -7.29 0.58 2.27
N ILE A 72 -7.64 -0.67 2.57
CA ILE A 72 -7.01 -1.41 3.67
C ILE A 72 -5.57 -1.84 3.33
N VAL A 73 -5.23 -1.97 2.05
CA VAL A 73 -3.90 -2.43 1.60
C VAL A 73 -2.77 -1.52 2.09
N PRO A 74 -2.86 -0.18 2.05
CA PRO A 74 -1.88 0.69 2.69
C PRO A 74 -1.67 0.40 4.18
N LEU A 75 -2.74 0.16 4.94
CA LEU A 75 -2.63 -0.16 6.36
C LEU A 75 -1.99 -1.52 6.61
N GLU A 76 -2.29 -2.53 5.79
CA GLU A 76 -1.64 -3.85 5.86
C GLU A 76 -0.13 -3.74 5.56
N ALA A 77 0.26 -2.97 4.56
CA ALA A 77 1.66 -2.71 4.24
C ALA A 77 2.38 -1.99 5.39
N MET A 78 1.80 -0.92 5.91
CA MET A 78 2.34 -0.18 7.05
C MET A 78 2.41 -1.04 8.31
N ALA A 79 1.41 -1.91 8.54
CA ALA A 79 1.43 -2.90 9.62
C ALA A 79 2.57 -3.92 9.46
N ALA A 80 3.02 -4.18 8.25
CA ALA A 80 4.19 -5.02 7.94
C ALA A 80 5.52 -4.24 7.88
N HIS A 81 5.58 -3.04 8.46
CA HIS A 81 6.76 -2.16 8.44
C HIS A 81 7.20 -1.74 7.03
N LYS A 82 6.25 -1.60 6.09
CA LYS A 82 6.58 -1.16 4.73
C LYS A 82 6.02 0.23 4.46
N PRO A 83 6.84 1.15 3.93
CA PRO A 83 6.34 2.43 3.45
C PRO A 83 5.49 2.20 2.20
N VAL A 84 4.51 3.08 2.00
CA VAL A 84 3.59 3.00 0.86
C VAL A 84 3.80 4.20 -0.06
N ILE A 85 3.79 3.94 -1.36
CA ILE A 85 3.65 4.97 -2.40
C ILE A 85 2.24 4.85 -2.94
N ALA A 86 1.41 5.87 -2.75
CA ALA A 86 0.00 5.84 -3.14
C ALA A 86 -0.41 7.09 -3.92
N CYS A 87 -1.55 7.02 -4.60
CA CYS A 87 -2.17 8.20 -5.19
C CYS A 87 -2.58 9.19 -4.12
N ASN A 88 -2.37 10.47 -4.38
CA ASN A 88 -2.78 11.59 -3.51
C ASN A 88 -4.29 11.86 -3.66
N SER A 89 -5.10 10.84 -3.40
CA SER A 89 -6.57 10.91 -3.48
C SER A 89 -7.22 9.85 -2.59
N GLY A 90 -8.46 10.08 -2.20
CA GLY A 90 -9.28 9.15 -1.43
C GLY A 90 -8.67 8.75 -0.07
N GLY A 91 -8.94 7.53 0.36
CA GLY A 91 -8.52 7.00 1.66
C GLY A 91 -7.02 7.05 1.98
N PRO A 92 -6.10 6.86 1.03
CA PRO A 92 -4.67 7.03 1.26
C PRO A 92 -4.28 8.39 1.86
N VAL A 93 -4.99 9.46 1.54
CA VAL A 93 -4.73 10.80 2.09
C VAL A 93 -5.01 10.87 3.59
N GLU A 94 -5.93 10.03 4.09
CA GLU A 94 -6.25 9.96 5.51
C GLU A 94 -5.32 9.01 6.27
N THR A 95 -4.78 8.01 5.60
CA THR A 95 -4.03 6.91 6.23
C THR A 95 -2.52 7.09 6.15
N ILE A 96 -2.00 7.76 5.11
CA ILE A 96 -0.56 7.94 4.86
C ILE A 96 -0.15 9.37 5.22
N LYS A 97 0.83 9.50 6.08
CA LYS A 97 1.52 10.78 6.34
C LYS A 97 2.61 10.98 5.30
N ASN A 98 2.37 11.88 4.34
CA ASN A 98 3.28 12.13 3.23
C ASN A 98 4.68 12.56 3.72
N GLY A 99 5.71 11.84 3.28
CA GLY A 99 7.11 12.06 3.68
C GLY A 99 7.50 11.45 5.04
N GLU A 100 6.54 10.90 5.82
CA GLU A 100 6.80 10.28 7.11
C GLU A 100 6.57 8.76 7.11
N THR A 101 5.42 8.31 6.60
CA THR A 101 5.02 6.89 6.57
C THR A 101 4.95 6.32 5.15
N GLY A 102 5.09 7.17 4.15
CA GLY A 102 5.05 6.85 2.74
C GLY A 102 5.08 8.11 1.88
N PHE A 103 4.79 7.98 0.61
CA PHE A 103 4.66 9.08 -0.32
C PHE A 103 3.28 9.10 -0.96
N LEU A 104 2.69 10.29 -1.04
CA LEU A 104 1.49 10.57 -1.81
C LEU A 104 1.91 11.25 -3.12
N CYS A 105 1.52 10.67 -4.25
CA CYS A 105 1.93 11.07 -5.59
C CYS A 105 0.72 11.41 -6.45
N ASP A 106 0.90 12.29 -7.40
CA ASP A 106 -0.08 12.42 -8.48
C ASP A 106 -0.18 11.10 -9.26
N PRO A 107 -1.35 10.75 -9.83
CA PRO A 107 -1.55 9.50 -10.54
C PRO A 107 -0.84 9.50 -11.90
N SER A 108 0.47 9.65 -11.88
CA SER A 108 1.32 9.67 -13.06
C SER A 108 2.48 8.69 -12.94
N PRO A 109 2.88 8.04 -14.04
CA PRO A 109 4.05 7.17 -14.06
C PRO A 109 5.33 7.88 -13.61
N LYS A 110 5.46 9.17 -13.91
CA LYS A 110 6.62 9.98 -13.54
C LYS A 110 6.73 10.15 -12.02
N ASP A 111 5.64 10.49 -11.35
CA ASP A 111 5.69 10.79 -9.91
C ASP A 111 5.88 9.52 -9.09
N PHE A 112 5.25 8.41 -9.50
CA PHE A 112 5.52 7.10 -8.92
C PHE A 112 6.97 6.67 -9.13
N ALA A 113 7.53 6.84 -10.33
CA ALA A 113 8.93 6.52 -10.60
C ALA A 113 9.89 7.36 -9.74
N LEU A 114 9.62 8.65 -9.54
CA LEU A 114 10.43 9.51 -8.70
C LEU A 114 10.38 9.09 -7.23
N ALA A 115 9.21 8.70 -6.72
CA ALA A 115 9.07 8.19 -5.36
C ALA A 115 9.77 6.83 -5.18
N MET A 116 9.63 5.91 -6.13
CA MET A 116 10.35 4.64 -6.14
C MET A 116 11.86 4.85 -6.14
N ALA A 117 12.36 5.77 -6.97
CA ALA A 117 13.79 6.08 -7.07
C ALA A 117 14.39 6.53 -5.73
N LYS A 118 13.64 7.28 -4.89
CA LYS A 118 14.11 7.68 -3.55
C LYS A 118 14.39 6.47 -2.67
N PHE A 119 13.51 5.46 -2.66
CA PHE A 119 13.72 4.26 -1.86
C PHE A 119 14.82 3.35 -2.41
N ILE A 120 14.99 3.31 -3.74
CA ILE A 120 16.07 2.56 -4.38
C ILE A 120 17.43 3.20 -4.06
N GLN A 121 17.51 4.51 -4.06
CA GLN A 121 18.74 5.26 -3.75
C GLN A 121 19.09 5.25 -2.25
N ASP A 122 18.08 5.25 -1.38
CA ASP A 122 18.24 5.17 0.08
C ASP A 122 17.31 4.10 0.69
N PRO A 123 17.70 2.81 0.66
CA PRO A 123 16.93 1.73 1.30
C PRO A 123 16.75 1.91 2.81
N GLU A 124 17.68 2.61 3.47
CA GLU A 124 17.54 2.92 4.90
C GLU A 124 16.42 3.95 5.16
N MET A 125 16.17 4.86 4.22
CA MET A 125 14.98 5.71 4.27
C MET A 125 13.70 4.89 4.25
N ALA A 126 13.60 3.91 3.35
CA ALA A 126 12.43 3.01 3.28
C ALA A 126 12.22 2.28 4.61
N LYS A 127 13.29 1.77 5.22
CA LYS A 127 13.23 1.09 6.52
C LYS A 127 12.74 2.03 7.63
N ARG A 128 13.37 3.19 7.80
CA ARG A 128 12.96 4.18 8.80
C ARG A 128 11.50 4.63 8.62
N MET A 129 11.09 4.82 7.39
CA MET A 129 9.71 5.22 7.04
C MET A 129 8.73 4.08 7.32
N GLY A 130 9.11 2.83 7.08
CA GLY A 130 8.32 1.64 7.41
C GLY A 130 8.12 1.46 8.93
N GLU A 131 9.15 1.74 9.74
CA GLU A 131 9.06 1.72 11.20
C GLU A 131 8.05 2.77 11.71
N ARG A 132 8.11 3.99 11.19
CA ARG A 132 7.14 5.06 11.50
C ARG A 132 5.74 4.70 11.03
N ALA A 133 5.63 4.07 9.87
CA ALA A 133 4.36 3.59 9.32
C ALA A 133 3.69 2.58 10.26
N ARG A 134 4.44 1.60 10.75
CA ARG A 134 3.95 0.64 11.76
C ARG A 134 3.50 1.30 13.04
N GLN A 135 4.29 2.23 13.56
CA GLN A 135 3.93 2.99 14.76
C GLN A 135 2.61 3.74 14.54
N HIS A 136 2.48 4.45 13.42
CA HIS A 136 1.28 5.19 13.07
C HIS A 136 0.02 4.31 12.99
N VAL A 137 0.13 3.12 12.38
CA VAL A 137 -0.99 2.17 12.33
C VAL A 137 -1.39 1.72 13.74
N ASN A 138 -0.44 1.40 14.59
CA ASN A 138 -0.72 0.98 15.96
C ASN A 138 -1.44 2.07 16.78
N GLU A 139 -0.99 3.32 16.64
CA GLU A 139 -1.52 4.46 17.39
C GLU A 139 -2.87 4.96 16.87
N SER A 140 -3.13 4.82 15.58
CA SER A 140 -4.29 5.46 14.93
C SER A 140 -5.37 4.48 14.48
N PHE A 141 -5.00 3.25 14.08
CA PHE A 141 -5.88 2.30 13.39
C PHE A 141 -5.96 0.92 14.05
N SER A 142 -5.35 0.72 15.23
CA SER A 142 -5.46 -0.55 15.94
C SER A 142 -6.85 -0.74 16.55
N THR A 143 -7.25 -2.00 16.74
CA THR A 143 -8.49 -2.36 17.45
C THR A 143 -8.51 -1.82 18.88
N THR A 144 -7.34 -1.75 19.52
CA THR A 144 -7.20 -1.14 20.87
C THR A 144 -7.54 0.33 20.84
N THR A 145 -6.98 1.09 19.90
CA THR A 145 -7.25 2.53 19.75
C THR A 145 -8.72 2.77 19.39
N PHE A 146 -9.28 1.95 18.50
CA PHE A 146 -10.69 2.01 18.17
C PHE A 146 -11.56 1.78 19.42
N GLY A 147 -11.29 0.74 20.19
CA GLY A 147 -12.05 0.44 21.42
C GLY A 147 -11.97 1.56 22.45
N GLN A 148 -10.80 2.16 22.64
CA GLN A 148 -10.62 3.30 23.54
C GLN A 148 -11.44 4.53 23.08
N ARG A 149 -11.38 4.88 21.80
CA ARG A 149 -12.14 6.02 21.23
C ARG A 149 -13.65 5.78 21.31
N LEU A 150 -14.10 4.56 20.98
CA LEU A 150 -15.52 4.20 21.08
C LEU A 150 -16.01 4.30 22.52
N ASN A 151 -15.27 3.75 23.49
CA ASN A 151 -15.62 3.83 24.89
C ASN A 151 -15.72 5.27 25.39
N GLN A 152 -14.74 6.12 25.03
CA GLN A 152 -14.78 7.53 25.40
C GLN A 152 -16.01 8.23 24.80
N PHE A 153 -16.30 7.99 23.52
CA PHE A 153 -17.47 8.56 22.86
C PHE A 153 -18.77 8.14 23.56
N LEU A 154 -18.91 6.87 23.91
CA LEU A 154 -20.11 6.36 24.64
C LEU A 154 -20.26 7.01 26.00
N LEU A 155 -19.16 7.20 26.74
CA LEU A 155 -19.19 7.88 28.04
C LEU A 155 -19.61 9.35 27.90
N ASP A 156 -19.14 10.04 26.89
CA ASP A 156 -19.48 11.45 26.63
C ASP A 156 -20.97 11.59 26.27
N VAL A 157 -21.50 10.72 25.42
CA VAL A 157 -22.93 10.69 25.10
C VAL A 157 -23.79 10.36 26.33
N ALA A 158 -23.35 9.46 27.20
CA ALA A 158 -24.08 9.11 28.42
C ALA A 158 -24.14 10.28 29.41
N ARG A 159 -23.07 11.08 29.52
CA ARG A 159 -23.03 12.27 30.40
C ARG A 159 -23.94 13.38 29.89
N THR A 160 -23.94 13.64 28.58
CA THR A 160 -24.77 14.70 27.96
C THR A 160 -26.28 14.45 28.10
N LYS A 161 -26.72 13.21 28.42
CA LYS A 161 -28.13 12.88 28.63
C LYS A 161 -28.58 13.05 30.08
N GLN A 162 -27.69 13.40 31.01
CA GLN A 162 -28.01 13.62 32.42
C GLN A 162 -28.17 15.10 32.79
N ASP A 163 -27.85 15.99 31.88
CA ASP A 163 -28.09 17.45 31.92
C ASP A 163 -29.36 17.81 31.12
#